data_b067f050a13aecaccea6e3cdad61dbb3
#
_entry.id   b067f050a13aecaccea6e3cdad61dbb3
#
_cell.length_a   1.000
_cell.length_b   1.000
_cell.length_c   1.000
_cell.angle_alpha   90.00
_cell.angle_beta   90.00
_cell.angle_gamma   90.00
#
_symmetry.space_group_name_H-M   'P 1'
#
loop_
_entity.id
_entity.type
_entity.pdbx_description
1 polymer ?
#
loop_
_entity_poly.entity_id
_entity_poly.type
_entity_poly.pdbx_seq_one_letter_code
_entity_poly.pdbx_strand_id
1 'polypeptide(L)'
;MKVLIFGASGSGTTTLAKEIEKNTDFVHLDVDDYYWKKTEPPFQEKIPLTERNKYLKADFQKYKNVIISGSMVSWGKEWETIFDLAIFIHLDNEERMHRLYQREKQRYGEKLYTDQKIQQTSKAFLDWANEYENPDFEGRSLKIHMNWMESLDCKVLRINGKMILKNKTEKVLTEINNMATS
;
A
#
# COMPACT_ATOMS: atom_id res chain seq x y z
N MET A 1 3.99 -18.09 4.83
CA MET A 1 3.68 -17.45 3.54
C MET A 1 3.90 -15.95 3.64
N LYS A 2 4.41 -15.33 2.59
CA LYS A 2 4.74 -13.92 2.51
C LYS A 2 3.92 -13.25 1.41
N VAL A 3 3.00 -12.39 1.78
CA VAL A 3 2.02 -11.77 0.86
C VAL A 3 2.25 -10.28 0.78
N LEU A 4 2.22 -9.73 -0.43
CA LEU A 4 2.24 -8.29 -0.67
C LEU A 4 0.87 -7.85 -1.19
N ILE A 5 0.31 -6.77 -0.62
CA ILE A 5 -0.90 -6.10 -1.13
C ILE A 5 -0.54 -4.66 -1.49
N PHE A 6 -0.57 -4.33 -2.77
CA PHE A 6 -0.15 -3.02 -3.24
C PHE A 6 -1.11 -2.40 -4.25
N GLY A 7 -0.93 -1.12 -4.51
CA GLY A 7 -1.73 -0.33 -5.43
C GLY A 7 -1.52 1.17 -5.21
N ALA A 8 -2.32 1.97 -5.86
CA ALA A 8 -2.30 3.42 -5.67
C ALA A 8 -2.77 3.83 -4.27
N SER A 9 -2.37 5.02 -3.82
CA SER A 9 -2.97 5.64 -2.64
C SER A 9 -4.49 5.71 -2.78
N GLY A 10 -5.23 5.34 -1.75
CA GLY A 10 -6.69 5.29 -1.77
C GLY A 10 -7.31 4.01 -2.32
N SER A 11 -6.54 3.06 -2.87
CA SER A 11 -7.07 1.79 -3.41
C SER A 11 -7.56 0.80 -2.35
N GLY A 12 -7.15 0.96 -1.08
CA GLY A 12 -7.62 0.14 0.05
C GLY A 12 -6.72 -1.03 0.44
N THR A 13 -5.44 -0.97 0.12
CA THR A 13 -4.43 -2.00 0.46
C THR A 13 -4.37 -2.29 1.95
N THR A 14 -4.20 -1.26 2.78
CA THR A 14 -4.16 -1.38 4.25
C THR A 14 -5.46 -1.93 4.83
N THR A 15 -6.61 -1.52 4.30
CA THR A 15 -7.92 -2.00 4.75
C THR A 15 -8.08 -3.50 4.50
N LEU A 16 -7.68 -3.97 3.32
CA LEU A 16 -7.73 -5.39 2.98
C LEU A 16 -6.74 -6.20 3.83
N ALA A 17 -5.52 -5.70 4.02
CA ALA A 17 -4.51 -6.38 4.84
C ALA A 17 -4.96 -6.55 6.29
N LYS A 18 -5.52 -5.52 6.91
CA LYS A 18 -6.07 -5.56 8.27
C LYS A 18 -7.26 -6.53 8.38
N GLU A 19 -8.09 -6.62 7.35
CA GLU A 19 -9.22 -7.55 7.35
C GLU A 19 -8.75 -9.01 7.27
N ILE A 20 -7.70 -9.30 6.49
CA ILE A 20 -7.11 -10.64 6.44
C ILE A 20 -6.42 -10.99 7.76
N GLU A 21 -5.65 -10.07 8.35
CA GLU A 21 -5.03 -10.26 9.66
C GLU A 21 -6.04 -10.65 10.74
N LYS A 22 -7.22 -10.01 10.78
CA LYS A 22 -8.28 -10.33 11.75
C LYS A 22 -8.82 -11.76 11.63
N ASN A 23 -8.77 -12.34 10.44
CA ASN A 23 -9.40 -13.62 10.12
C ASN A 23 -8.39 -14.77 9.95
N THR A 24 -7.10 -14.52 10.18
CA THR A 24 -6.01 -15.48 9.94
C THR A 24 -4.88 -15.31 10.96
N ASP A 25 -3.83 -16.13 10.83
CA ASP A 25 -2.57 -16.03 11.59
C ASP A 25 -1.50 -15.14 10.92
N PHE A 26 -1.87 -14.41 9.88
CA PHE A 26 -0.98 -13.45 9.25
C PHE A 26 -0.78 -12.21 10.13
N VAL A 27 0.46 -11.72 10.17
CA VAL A 27 0.81 -10.43 10.79
C VAL A 27 0.88 -9.38 9.69
N HIS A 28 0.18 -8.27 9.88
CA HIS A 28 0.17 -7.16 8.94
C HIS A 28 1.29 -6.15 9.24
N LEU A 29 2.07 -5.82 8.22
CA LEU A 29 3.08 -4.77 8.23
C LEU A 29 2.70 -3.70 7.19
N ASP A 30 2.43 -2.47 7.64
CA ASP A 30 2.15 -1.36 6.72
C ASP A 30 3.47 -0.66 6.34
N VAL A 31 3.76 -0.53 5.04
CA VAL A 31 5.00 0.13 4.58
C VAL A 31 5.09 1.58 5.05
N ASP A 32 3.98 2.26 5.27
CA ASP A 32 3.97 3.63 5.74
C ASP A 32 4.53 3.76 7.17
N ASP A 33 4.40 2.73 8.02
CA ASP A 33 4.98 2.70 9.37
C ASP A 33 6.52 2.65 9.36
N TYR A 34 7.11 2.16 8.26
CA TYR A 34 8.56 2.10 8.04
C TYR A 34 9.08 3.24 7.16
N TYR A 35 8.21 3.85 6.36
CA TYR A 35 8.58 4.92 5.43
C TYR A 35 8.65 6.28 6.11
N TRP A 36 7.75 6.54 7.06
CA TRP A 36 7.59 7.84 7.71
C TRP A 36 8.03 7.82 9.16
N LYS A 37 8.75 8.86 9.58
CA LYS A 37 8.97 9.09 11.00
C LYS A 37 7.66 9.46 11.69
N LYS A 38 7.55 9.10 12.97
CA LYS A 38 6.41 9.53 13.80
C LYS A 38 6.59 11.02 14.14
N THR A 39 5.82 11.86 13.47
CA THR A 39 5.81 13.32 13.64
C THR A 39 4.39 13.83 13.90
N GLU A 40 4.28 15.01 14.49
CA GLU A 40 3.02 15.75 14.63
C GLU A 40 3.13 17.11 13.89
N PRO A 41 2.39 17.34 12.80
CA PRO A 41 1.46 16.41 12.13
C PRO A 41 2.19 15.22 11.47
N PRO A 42 1.47 14.12 11.13
CA PRO A 42 2.09 12.92 10.56
C PRO A 42 2.58 13.14 9.11
N PHE A 43 3.44 12.22 8.63
CA PHE A 43 3.93 12.18 7.24
C PHE A 43 4.79 13.38 6.81
N GLN A 44 5.56 13.96 7.75
CA GLN A 44 6.43 15.11 7.46
C GLN A 44 7.85 14.70 7.07
N GLU A 45 8.37 13.63 7.66
CA GLU A 45 9.76 13.22 7.48
C GLU A 45 9.87 11.76 7.08
N LYS A 46 10.70 11.49 6.06
CA LYS A 46 10.96 10.13 5.57
C LYS A 46 12.10 9.48 6.37
N ILE A 47 11.95 8.19 6.63
CA ILE A 47 13.06 7.35 7.12
C ILE A 47 13.97 7.03 5.92
N PRO A 48 15.32 7.12 6.05
CA PRO A 48 16.25 6.75 4.99
C PRO A 48 16.03 5.33 4.47
N LEU A 49 16.26 5.11 3.17
CA LEU A 49 15.99 3.82 2.51
C LEU A 49 16.69 2.63 3.20
N THR A 50 17.93 2.81 3.59
CA THR A 50 18.72 1.77 4.28
C THR A 50 18.13 1.39 5.65
N GLU A 51 17.67 2.39 6.41
CA GLU A 51 17.08 2.18 7.73
C GLU A 51 15.70 1.53 7.63
N ARG A 52 14.83 2.05 6.75
CA ARG A 52 13.49 1.48 6.59
C ARG A 52 13.53 0.02 6.08
N ASN A 53 14.47 -0.30 5.18
CA ASN A 53 14.69 -1.68 4.74
C ASN A 53 15.19 -2.57 5.88
N LYS A 54 16.11 -2.08 6.71
CA LYS A 54 16.60 -2.82 7.87
C LYS A 54 15.48 -3.17 8.85
N TYR A 55 14.62 -2.19 9.19
CA TYR A 55 13.53 -2.40 10.14
C TYR A 55 12.45 -3.31 9.56
N LEU A 56 12.00 -3.05 8.32
CA LEU A 56 10.98 -3.88 7.69
C LEU A 56 11.45 -5.32 7.50
N LYS A 57 12.72 -5.56 7.09
CA LYS A 57 13.28 -6.90 6.96
C LYS A 57 13.32 -7.65 8.28
N ALA A 58 13.70 -6.97 9.38
CA ALA A 58 13.74 -7.58 10.71
C ALA A 58 12.34 -8.09 11.12
N ASP A 59 11.30 -7.28 10.96
CA ASP A 59 9.93 -7.68 11.29
C ASP A 59 9.38 -8.72 10.31
N PHE A 60 9.67 -8.58 9.01
CA PHE A 60 9.28 -9.54 7.98
C PHE A 60 9.84 -10.95 8.23
N GLN A 61 11.07 -11.05 8.73
CA GLN A 61 11.71 -12.33 9.05
C GLN A 61 11.23 -12.96 10.34
N LYS A 62 10.71 -12.14 11.27
CA LYS A 62 10.29 -12.56 12.60
C LYS A 62 9.06 -13.47 12.59
N TYR A 63 8.16 -13.31 11.61
CA TYR A 63 6.91 -14.05 11.53
C TYR A 63 6.87 -14.99 10.33
N LYS A 64 6.26 -16.17 10.49
CA LYS A 64 6.08 -17.16 9.42
C LYS A 64 5.14 -16.64 8.34
N ASN A 65 3.98 -16.10 8.75
CA ASN A 65 2.94 -15.58 7.86
C ASN A 65 2.87 -14.06 7.98
N VAL A 66 3.14 -13.36 6.87
CA VAL A 66 3.21 -11.88 6.84
C VAL A 66 2.44 -11.35 5.65
N ILE A 67 1.67 -10.29 5.88
CA ILE A 67 1.11 -9.46 4.83
C ILE A 67 1.76 -8.07 4.91
N ILE A 68 2.43 -7.65 3.84
CA ILE A 68 2.86 -6.27 3.67
C ILE A 68 1.78 -5.52 2.89
N SER A 69 1.36 -4.34 3.35
CA SER A 69 0.51 -3.44 2.58
C SER A 69 1.23 -2.16 2.19
N GLY A 70 0.96 -1.70 0.96
CA GLY A 70 1.53 -0.48 0.38
C GLY A 70 2.52 -0.75 -0.74
N SER A 71 2.93 0.31 -1.45
CA SER A 71 3.80 0.19 -2.62
C SER A 71 5.28 0.05 -2.24
N MET A 72 5.96 -0.93 -2.82
CA MET A 72 7.38 -1.21 -2.59
C MET A 72 8.26 -0.97 -3.83
N VAL A 73 7.76 -0.33 -4.88
CA VAL A 73 8.46 -0.12 -6.16
C VAL A 73 9.81 0.60 -6.05
N SER A 74 10.10 1.28 -4.96
CA SER A 74 11.37 2.00 -4.73
C SER A 74 12.13 1.51 -3.50
N TRP A 75 11.88 0.29 -3.05
CA TRP A 75 12.49 -0.24 -1.82
C TRP A 75 13.74 -1.08 -2.08
N GLY A 76 13.98 -1.48 -3.32
CA GLY A 76 15.12 -2.30 -3.74
C GLY A 76 14.70 -3.60 -4.39
N LYS A 77 15.59 -4.12 -5.25
CA LYS A 77 15.33 -5.36 -6.02
C LYS A 77 15.14 -6.60 -5.16
N GLU A 78 15.70 -6.59 -3.96
CA GLU A 78 15.54 -7.70 -3.02
C GLU A 78 14.09 -7.97 -2.59
N TRP A 79 13.17 -7.04 -2.82
CA TRP A 79 11.75 -7.20 -2.57
C TRP A 79 10.97 -7.79 -3.75
N GLU A 80 11.64 -8.05 -4.88
CA GLU A 80 11.00 -8.62 -6.07
C GLU A 80 10.88 -10.15 -6.01
N THR A 81 11.71 -10.81 -5.19
CA THR A 81 11.86 -12.28 -5.18
C THR A 81 11.44 -12.95 -3.87
N ILE A 82 10.95 -12.21 -2.88
CA ILE A 82 10.74 -12.75 -1.53
C ILE A 82 9.27 -13.00 -1.17
N PHE A 83 8.35 -12.62 -2.03
CA PHE A 83 6.92 -12.85 -1.82
C PHE A 83 6.49 -14.17 -2.46
N ASP A 84 5.57 -14.87 -1.79
CA ASP A 84 4.89 -16.04 -2.35
C ASP A 84 3.69 -15.62 -3.21
N LEU A 85 3.04 -14.50 -2.86
CA LEU A 85 1.87 -13.96 -3.53
C LEU A 85 1.88 -12.42 -3.50
N ALA A 86 1.63 -11.80 -4.62
CA ALA A 86 1.38 -10.37 -4.70
C ALA A 86 -0.07 -10.08 -5.13
N ILE A 87 -0.68 -9.06 -4.54
CA ILE A 87 -2.06 -8.66 -4.80
C ILE A 87 -2.06 -7.21 -5.22
N PHE A 88 -2.40 -6.96 -6.47
CA PHE A 88 -2.53 -5.62 -7.00
C PHE A 88 -3.98 -5.16 -6.97
N ILE A 89 -4.27 -4.08 -6.22
CA ILE A 89 -5.60 -3.47 -6.18
C ILE A 89 -5.62 -2.26 -7.11
N HIS A 90 -6.38 -2.37 -8.20
CA HIS A 90 -6.68 -1.26 -9.09
C HIS A 90 -8.02 -0.62 -8.73
N LEU A 91 -8.03 0.70 -8.57
CA LEU A 91 -9.23 1.51 -8.34
C LEU A 91 -9.13 2.77 -9.17
N ASP A 92 -10.21 3.15 -9.85
CA ASP A 92 -10.29 4.32 -10.72
C ASP A 92 -9.92 5.60 -9.98
N ASN A 93 -9.38 6.56 -10.71
CA ASN A 93 -8.91 7.84 -10.17
C ASN A 93 -10.01 8.58 -9.39
N GLU A 94 -11.19 8.72 -9.97
CA GLU A 94 -12.32 9.44 -9.34
C GLU A 94 -12.62 8.90 -7.94
N GLU A 95 -12.82 7.59 -7.83
CA GLU A 95 -13.12 6.93 -6.55
C GLU A 95 -11.94 7.01 -5.58
N ARG A 96 -10.69 6.88 -6.06
CA ARG A 96 -9.50 7.03 -5.22
C ARG A 96 -9.39 8.43 -4.64
N MET A 97 -9.54 9.45 -5.51
CA MET A 97 -9.45 10.85 -5.09
C MET A 97 -10.56 11.21 -4.11
N HIS A 98 -11.79 10.73 -4.33
CA HIS A 98 -12.87 10.90 -3.37
C HIS A 98 -12.49 10.35 -1.98
N ARG A 99 -11.98 9.11 -1.92
CA ARG A 99 -11.52 8.48 -0.65
C ARG A 99 -10.38 9.25 0.00
N LEU A 100 -9.44 9.74 -0.79
CA LEU A 100 -8.30 10.51 -0.29
C LEU A 100 -8.75 11.85 0.30
N TYR A 101 -9.64 12.58 -0.36
CA TYR A 101 -10.24 13.81 0.19
C TYR A 101 -10.94 13.58 1.52
N GLN A 102 -11.74 12.52 1.62
CA GLN A 102 -12.40 12.18 2.89
C GLN A 102 -11.40 11.81 3.98
N ARG A 103 -10.35 11.07 3.64
CA ARG A 103 -9.28 10.68 4.57
C ARG A 103 -8.51 11.90 5.09
N GLU A 104 -8.17 12.86 4.23
CA GLU A 104 -7.50 14.09 4.64
C GLU A 104 -8.38 14.93 5.57
N LYS A 105 -9.68 15.02 5.28
CA LYS A 105 -10.65 15.69 6.18
C LYS A 105 -10.72 15.00 7.55
N GLN A 106 -10.79 13.68 7.60
CA GLN A 106 -10.82 12.92 8.85
C GLN A 106 -9.52 13.06 9.64
N ARG A 107 -8.38 13.11 8.95
CA ARG A 107 -7.04 13.18 9.56
C ARG A 107 -6.75 14.54 10.20
N TYR A 108 -7.07 15.60 9.50
CA TYR A 108 -6.66 16.96 9.88
C TYR A 108 -7.81 17.83 10.38
N GLY A 109 -9.06 17.47 10.13
CA GLY A 109 -10.24 18.23 10.57
C GLY A 109 -10.16 19.71 10.13
N GLU A 110 -10.41 20.62 11.08
CA GLU A 110 -10.37 22.08 10.84
C GLU A 110 -9.00 22.61 10.46
N LYS A 111 -7.91 21.91 10.84
CA LYS A 111 -6.55 22.30 10.48
C LYS A 111 -6.30 22.32 8.97
N LEU A 112 -7.10 21.58 8.17
CA LEU A 112 -7.07 21.71 6.70
C LEU A 112 -7.41 23.12 6.21
N TYR A 113 -8.13 23.91 7.00
CA TYR A 113 -8.60 25.24 6.64
C TYR A 113 -7.88 26.36 7.39
N THR A 114 -7.24 26.05 8.51
CA THR A 114 -6.65 27.04 9.41
C THR A 114 -5.13 26.97 9.50
N ASP A 115 -4.50 25.84 9.15
CA ASP A 115 -3.05 25.66 9.18
C ASP A 115 -2.47 25.61 7.76
N GLN A 116 -1.76 26.67 7.38
CA GLN A 116 -1.18 26.82 6.04
C GLN A 116 -0.24 25.68 5.65
N LYS A 117 0.55 25.15 6.59
CA LYS A 117 1.47 24.06 6.33
C LYS A 117 0.71 22.75 6.00
N ILE A 118 -0.34 22.46 6.77
CA ILE A 118 -1.21 21.30 6.53
C ILE A 118 -1.93 21.42 5.20
N GLN A 119 -2.46 22.61 4.87
CA GLN A 119 -3.09 22.87 3.56
C GLN A 119 -2.15 22.56 2.40
N GLN A 120 -0.93 23.11 2.46
CA GLN A 120 0.06 22.92 1.41
C GLN A 120 0.48 21.45 1.28
N THR A 121 0.73 20.76 2.39
CA THR A 121 1.14 19.36 2.40
C THR A 121 0.02 18.45 1.89
N SER A 122 -1.22 18.67 2.34
CA SER A 122 -2.38 17.89 1.89
C SER A 122 -2.67 18.12 0.40
N LYS A 123 -2.61 19.40 -0.06
CA LYS A 123 -2.76 19.72 -1.47
C LYS A 123 -1.69 19.03 -2.33
N ALA A 124 -0.43 19.15 -1.95
CA ALA A 124 0.68 18.53 -2.68
C ALA A 124 0.54 17.01 -2.75
N PHE A 125 0.08 16.38 -1.67
CA PHE A 125 -0.21 14.94 -1.65
C PHE A 125 -1.36 14.56 -2.59
N LEU A 126 -2.45 15.31 -2.60
CA LEU A 126 -3.61 15.05 -3.45
C LEU A 126 -3.27 15.28 -4.93
N ASP A 127 -2.55 16.36 -5.25
CA ASP A 127 -2.07 16.64 -6.61
C ASP A 127 -1.17 15.48 -7.09
N TRP A 128 -0.21 15.05 -6.28
CA TRP A 128 0.65 13.91 -6.59
C TRP A 128 -0.13 12.59 -6.77
N ALA A 129 -1.12 12.32 -5.92
CA ALA A 129 -1.94 11.11 -6.02
C ALA A 129 -2.84 11.10 -7.26
N ASN A 130 -3.26 12.28 -7.73
CA ASN A 130 -4.07 12.45 -8.93
C ASN A 130 -3.31 12.11 -10.22
N GLU A 131 -1.97 12.24 -10.22
CA GLU A 131 -1.11 11.93 -11.36
C GLU A 131 -0.89 10.43 -11.60
N TYR A 132 -1.45 9.55 -10.76
CA TYR A 132 -1.13 8.11 -10.80
C TYR A 132 -1.40 7.44 -12.16
N GLU A 133 -2.46 7.82 -12.89
CA GLU A 133 -2.81 7.31 -14.22
C GLU A 133 -2.14 8.10 -15.37
N ASN A 134 -1.49 9.22 -15.09
CA ASN A 134 -0.77 10.00 -16.09
C ASN A 134 0.46 9.20 -16.58
N PRO A 135 0.55 8.84 -17.88
CA PRO A 135 1.64 8.03 -18.43
C PRO A 135 3.00 8.75 -18.41
N ASP A 136 3.00 10.09 -18.36
CA ASP A 136 4.20 10.92 -18.35
C ASP A 136 4.66 11.28 -16.93
N PHE A 137 3.93 10.85 -15.91
CA PHE A 137 4.30 11.10 -14.53
C PHE A 137 5.49 10.22 -14.11
N GLU A 138 6.60 10.85 -13.75
CA GLU A 138 7.83 10.16 -13.32
C GLU A 138 7.77 9.62 -11.89
N GLY A 139 6.76 10.01 -11.11
CA GLY A 139 6.51 9.50 -9.77
C GLY A 139 5.89 8.10 -9.77
N ARG A 140 5.49 7.61 -8.60
CA ARG A 140 4.78 6.33 -8.46
C ARG A 140 3.45 6.35 -9.22
N SER A 141 3.43 5.71 -10.38
CA SER A 141 2.33 5.69 -11.35
C SER A 141 1.82 4.28 -11.62
N LEU A 142 0.69 4.18 -12.31
CA LEU A 142 0.16 2.90 -12.80
C LEU A 142 1.19 2.21 -13.69
N LYS A 143 1.83 2.94 -14.59
CA LYS A 143 2.90 2.42 -15.47
C LYS A 143 4.05 1.79 -14.68
N ILE A 144 4.52 2.47 -13.61
CA ILE A 144 5.58 1.94 -12.75
C ILE A 144 5.11 0.68 -12.04
N HIS A 145 3.88 0.65 -11.50
CA HIS A 145 3.34 -0.56 -10.88
C HIS A 145 3.18 -1.71 -11.87
N MET A 146 2.72 -1.44 -13.11
CA MET A 146 2.60 -2.48 -14.15
C MET A 146 3.96 -3.08 -14.51
N ASN A 147 4.97 -2.26 -14.74
CA ASN A 147 6.32 -2.74 -15.02
C ASN A 147 6.91 -3.51 -13.84
N TRP A 148 6.70 -3.02 -12.63
CA TRP A 148 7.21 -3.70 -11.43
C TRP A 148 6.53 -5.05 -11.17
N MET A 149 5.26 -5.22 -11.52
CA MET A 149 4.58 -6.51 -11.46
C MET A 149 5.23 -7.58 -12.36
N GLU A 150 5.83 -7.17 -13.48
CA GLU A 150 6.52 -8.08 -14.39
C GLU A 150 7.86 -8.57 -13.83
N SER A 151 8.45 -7.84 -12.88
CA SER A 151 9.70 -8.24 -12.21
C SER A 151 9.49 -9.04 -10.93
N LEU A 152 8.24 -9.23 -10.48
CA LEU A 152 7.96 -10.04 -9.30
C LEU A 152 8.07 -11.55 -9.62
N ASP A 153 8.86 -12.27 -8.82
CA ASP A 153 9.05 -13.72 -8.95
C ASP A 153 7.96 -14.49 -8.19
N CYS A 154 6.71 -14.06 -8.32
CA CYS A 154 5.56 -14.70 -7.69
C CYS A 154 4.29 -14.44 -8.48
N LYS A 155 3.24 -15.23 -8.18
CA LYS A 155 1.91 -14.98 -8.76
C LYS A 155 1.38 -13.61 -8.36
N VAL A 156 0.85 -12.86 -9.34
CA VAL A 156 0.17 -11.59 -9.10
C VAL A 156 -1.34 -11.74 -9.30
N LEU A 157 -2.10 -11.60 -8.23
CA LEU A 157 -3.56 -11.55 -8.25
C LEU A 157 -4.03 -10.10 -8.43
N ARG A 158 -4.77 -9.83 -9.51
CA ARG A 158 -5.36 -8.51 -9.75
C ARG A 158 -6.78 -8.43 -9.18
N ILE A 159 -7.06 -7.38 -8.41
CA ILE A 159 -8.35 -7.15 -7.76
C ILE A 159 -8.90 -5.79 -8.17
N ASN A 160 -10.18 -5.79 -8.55
CA ASN A 160 -10.93 -4.55 -8.73
C ASN A 160 -11.23 -3.90 -7.37
N GLY A 161 -10.72 -2.69 -7.15
CA GLY A 161 -10.89 -1.94 -5.91
C GLY A 161 -12.33 -1.55 -5.58
N LYS A 162 -13.24 -1.57 -6.57
CA LYS A 162 -14.70 -1.34 -6.38
C LYS A 162 -15.41 -2.51 -5.69
N MET A 163 -14.84 -3.71 -5.70
CA MET A 163 -15.43 -4.82 -4.96
C MET A 163 -15.60 -4.47 -3.48
N ILE A 164 -16.67 -4.95 -2.85
CA ILE A 164 -16.84 -4.80 -1.40
C ILE A 164 -15.74 -5.56 -0.65
N LEU A 165 -15.39 -5.10 0.55
CA LEU A 165 -14.27 -5.64 1.33
C LEU A 165 -14.39 -7.15 1.54
N LYS A 166 -15.58 -7.63 1.91
CA LYS A 166 -15.86 -9.06 2.11
C LYS A 166 -15.43 -9.91 0.89
N ASN A 167 -15.87 -9.53 -0.30
CA ASN A 167 -15.57 -10.30 -1.52
C ASN A 167 -14.08 -10.24 -1.89
N LYS A 168 -13.41 -9.10 -1.64
CA LYS A 168 -11.95 -8.99 -1.80
C LYS A 168 -11.22 -9.95 -0.85
N THR A 169 -11.63 -9.96 0.40
CA THR A 169 -11.04 -10.81 1.44
C THR A 169 -11.25 -12.29 1.08
N GLU A 170 -12.46 -12.71 0.76
CA GLU A 170 -12.76 -14.09 0.34
C GLU A 170 -11.91 -14.52 -0.86
N LYS A 171 -11.78 -13.65 -1.88
CA LYS A 171 -10.97 -13.94 -3.06
C LYS A 171 -9.50 -14.15 -2.71
N VAL A 172 -8.94 -13.32 -1.83
CA VAL A 172 -7.54 -13.45 -1.39
C VAL A 172 -7.35 -14.69 -0.53
N LEU A 173 -8.23 -14.96 0.42
CA LEU A 173 -8.15 -16.15 1.28
C LEU A 173 -8.26 -17.45 0.47
N THR A 174 -9.13 -17.48 -0.54
CA THR A 174 -9.22 -18.60 -1.47
C THR A 174 -7.89 -18.84 -2.20
N GLU A 175 -7.24 -17.78 -2.68
CA GLU A 175 -5.94 -17.91 -3.35
C GLU A 175 -4.85 -18.38 -2.39
N ILE A 176 -4.77 -17.84 -1.19
CA ILE A 176 -3.83 -18.27 -0.13
C ILE A 176 -4.00 -19.77 0.18
N ASN A 177 -5.25 -20.21 0.34
CA ASN A 177 -5.55 -21.62 0.65
C ASN A 177 -5.15 -22.55 -0.51
N ASN A 178 -5.42 -22.17 -1.75
CA ASN A 178 -5.04 -22.95 -2.92
C ASN A 178 -3.51 -23.13 -3.00
N MET A 179 -2.76 -22.07 -2.70
CA MET A 179 -1.28 -22.13 -2.69
C MET A 179 -0.72 -22.94 -1.52
N ALA A 180 -1.42 -23.01 -0.40
CA ALA A 180 -0.98 -23.81 0.76
C ALA A 180 -1.21 -25.31 0.57
N THR A 181 -2.07 -25.71 -0.37
CA THR A 181 -2.41 -27.11 -0.68
C THR A 181 -1.71 -27.67 -1.93
N SER A 182 -1.00 -26.83 -2.65
CA SER A 182 -0.18 -27.17 -3.84
C SER A 182 1.25 -27.45 -3.48
#